data_802f3fd3a9b68d5bb4286a48e9145bd4
#
_entry.id   802f3fd3a9b68d5bb4286a48e9145bd4
#
_cell.length_a   1.000
_cell.length_b   1.000
_cell.length_c   1.000
_cell.angle_alpha   90.00
_cell.angle_beta   90.00
_cell.angle_gamma   90.00
#
_symmetry.space_group_name_H-M   'P 1'
#
loop_
_entity.id
_entity.type
_entity.pdbx_description
1 polymer ?
#
loop_
_entity_poly.entity_id
_entity_poly.type
_entity_poly.pdbx_seq_one_letter_code
_entity_poly.pdbx_strand_id
1 'polypeptide(L)'
;MTRRQVLKALGISAAALSLPHAAHADLLSWFKGNDRPPAPAGKPLEFSKPAAWQNDLPLTPADKVSGYNNFYEFGLDKADPAANAGSLKTDPWTLKISGEVAKPLTLDHDDLTRRFPLEERIYRMRCVEAWSMVVPWIGFPLHKLLALAEPTSNAKYVAFETIYAPEQMPGQQDRFIGGGLKYPYVEGLRLDEAMHPLTLMTVGVYGKALPPQNGAPVRLIVPWKYGFKGIKSIVSIKLTRERPPTTWNLAAPDEYGFYANVNPHVDHPRWSQATERFIGSGGILDVQRQPTLLFNGYAEQVASLYRGLDLRENF
;
A
#
# COMPACT_ATOMS: atom_id res chain seq x y z
N MET A 1 -15.45 1.98 38.53
CA MET A 1 -16.31 2.48 37.46
C MET A 1 -16.45 1.43 36.37
N THR A 2 -17.66 1.02 36.03
CA THR A 2 -17.87 0.02 34.97
C THR A 2 -17.79 0.68 33.60
N ARG A 3 -17.42 -0.07 32.54
CA ARG A 3 -17.37 0.41 31.14
C ARG A 3 -18.62 1.20 30.70
N ARG A 4 -19.77 0.85 31.24
CA ARG A 4 -21.07 1.50 30.99
C ARG A 4 -21.18 2.91 31.58
N GLN A 5 -20.48 3.18 32.67
CA GLN A 5 -20.49 4.48 33.35
C GLN A 5 -19.57 5.49 32.66
N VAL A 6 -18.47 5.02 32.04
CA VAL A 6 -17.54 5.85 31.25
C VAL A 6 -18.22 6.35 29.97
N LEU A 7 -19.00 5.51 29.29
CA LEU A 7 -19.75 5.88 28.08
C LEU A 7 -20.83 6.94 28.34
N LYS A 8 -21.46 6.92 29.53
CA LYS A 8 -22.43 7.95 29.93
C LYS A 8 -21.78 9.28 30.30
N ALA A 9 -20.53 9.26 30.80
CA ALA A 9 -19.79 10.47 31.18
C ALA A 9 -19.24 11.24 29.98
N LEU A 10 -19.10 10.60 28.81
CA LEU A 10 -18.58 11.21 27.58
C LEU A 10 -19.67 11.85 26.69
N GLY A 11 -20.93 11.87 27.10
CA GLY A 11 -22.00 12.62 26.41
C GLY A 11 -22.27 12.17 24.97
N ILE A 12 -22.03 10.91 24.64
CA ILE A 12 -22.33 10.36 23.32
C ILE A 12 -23.81 10.07 23.23
N SER A 13 -24.58 11.09 22.90
CA SER A 13 -25.99 10.97 22.52
C SER A 13 -26.12 10.41 21.10
N ALA A 14 -27.29 9.79 20.85
CA ALA A 14 -27.64 9.04 19.63
C ALA A 14 -27.61 9.81 18.29
N ALA A 15 -27.01 10.99 18.21
CA ALA A 15 -26.80 11.76 16.99
C ALA A 15 -25.63 11.28 16.11
N ALA A 16 -24.90 10.23 16.53
CA ALA A 16 -23.75 9.67 15.80
C ALA A 16 -24.10 8.72 14.64
N LEU A 17 -25.39 8.57 14.29
CA LEU A 17 -25.85 7.60 13.27
C LEU A 17 -25.75 8.08 11.82
N SER A 18 -25.16 9.24 11.55
CA SER A 18 -25.04 9.80 10.19
C SER A 18 -23.60 9.97 9.68
N LEU A 19 -22.58 9.43 10.38
CA LEU A 19 -21.22 9.42 9.87
C LEU A 19 -21.00 8.24 8.90
N PRO A 20 -20.26 8.45 7.80
CA PRO A 20 -20.00 7.38 6.83
C PRO A 20 -19.26 6.21 7.48
N HIS A 21 -19.64 4.99 7.12
CA HIS A 21 -19.19 3.71 7.72
C HIS A 21 -17.67 3.57 7.94
N ALA A 22 -16.84 4.20 7.10
CA ALA A 22 -15.38 4.16 7.22
C ALA A 22 -14.84 4.85 8.50
N ALA A 23 -15.47 5.93 8.96
CA ALA A 23 -15.03 6.64 10.17
C ALA A 23 -15.42 5.88 11.45
N HIS A 24 -16.50 5.08 11.42
CA HIS A 24 -16.92 4.26 12.56
C HIS A 24 -16.05 3.01 12.75
N ALA A 25 -15.58 2.39 11.67
CA ALA A 25 -14.69 1.24 11.74
C ALA A 25 -13.37 1.60 12.45
N ASP A 26 -12.80 2.75 12.14
CA ASP A 26 -11.52 3.19 12.70
C ASP A 26 -11.61 3.49 14.22
N LEU A 27 -12.75 4.01 14.70
CA LEU A 27 -12.94 4.32 16.12
C LEU A 27 -13.22 3.07 16.97
N LEU A 28 -13.94 2.10 16.43
CA LEU A 28 -14.32 0.87 17.15
C LEU A 28 -13.21 -0.18 17.18
N SER A 29 -12.35 -0.23 16.16
CA SER A 29 -11.18 -1.12 16.15
C SER A 29 -10.20 -0.77 17.27
N TRP A 30 -10.16 0.50 17.68
CA TRP A 30 -9.35 0.98 18.79
C TRP A 30 -9.81 0.51 20.18
N PHE A 31 -11.10 0.19 20.34
CA PHE A 31 -11.68 -0.29 21.60
C PHE A 31 -11.67 -1.82 21.77
N LYS A 32 -11.39 -2.56 20.70
CA LYS A 32 -11.20 -4.02 20.76
C LYS A 32 -9.77 -4.33 21.17
N GLY A 33 -9.63 -4.58 22.44
CA GLY A 33 -8.56 -5.19 23.21
C GLY A 33 -7.11 -5.23 22.71
N ASN A 34 -6.21 -5.30 23.67
CA ASN A 34 -4.74 -5.32 23.58
C ASN A 34 -4.08 -6.54 22.90
N ASP A 35 -4.78 -7.27 22.03
CA ASP A 35 -4.18 -8.34 21.24
C ASP A 35 -3.45 -7.71 20.04
N ARG A 36 -2.24 -7.18 20.33
CA ARG A 36 -1.35 -6.74 19.25
C ARG A 36 -0.96 -7.93 18.40
N PRO A 37 -1.15 -7.86 17.07
CA PRO A 37 -0.62 -8.88 16.19
C PRO A 37 0.87 -9.06 16.45
N PRO A 38 1.40 -10.29 16.39
CA PRO A 38 2.83 -10.52 16.55
C PRO A 38 3.61 -9.76 15.47
N ALA A 39 4.83 -9.34 15.81
CA ALA A 39 5.76 -8.76 14.83
C ALA A 39 5.91 -9.71 13.62
N PRO A 40 6.25 -9.19 12.41
CA PRO A 40 6.33 -10.01 11.20
C PRO A 40 7.12 -11.30 11.39
N ALA A 41 6.48 -12.45 11.19
CA ALA A 41 7.07 -13.77 11.34
C ALA A 41 7.63 -14.27 10.00
N GLY A 42 8.45 -13.47 9.31
CA GLY A 42 9.12 -13.86 8.07
C GLY A 42 10.50 -14.48 8.30
N LYS A 43 11.03 -15.21 7.30
CA LYS A 43 12.44 -15.62 7.28
C LYS A 43 13.34 -14.40 7.16
N PRO A 44 14.50 -14.34 7.83
CA PRO A 44 15.48 -13.28 7.62
C PRO A 44 15.91 -13.21 6.15
N LEU A 45 16.13 -11.99 5.65
CA LEU A 45 16.62 -11.73 4.31
C LEU A 45 18.06 -11.17 4.38
N GLU A 46 18.85 -11.48 3.36
CA GLU A 46 20.14 -10.82 3.13
C GLU A 46 19.91 -9.61 2.23
N PHE A 47 20.36 -8.43 2.64
CA PHE A 47 20.16 -7.17 1.92
C PHE A 47 21.24 -6.15 2.28
N SER A 48 21.44 -5.18 1.40
CA SER A 48 22.29 -4.02 1.67
C SER A 48 21.47 -2.83 2.22
N LYS A 49 22.16 -1.85 2.83
CA LYS A 49 21.57 -0.58 3.30
C LYS A 49 22.28 0.60 2.62
N PRO A 50 21.99 0.89 1.34
CA PRO A 50 22.62 2.00 0.65
C PRO A 50 22.32 3.33 1.34
N ALA A 51 23.35 4.15 1.59
CA ALA A 51 23.21 5.41 2.32
C ALA A 51 22.18 6.37 1.70
N ALA A 52 22.03 6.35 0.38
CA ALA A 52 21.06 7.16 -0.34
C ALA A 52 19.58 6.88 0.03
N TRP A 53 19.29 5.73 0.64
CA TRP A 53 17.93 5.31 1.01
C TRP A 53 17.72 5.23 2.53
N GLN A 54 18.74 5.61 3.30
CA GLN A 54 18.65 5.73 4.75
C GLN A 54 18.31 7.18 5.14
N ASN A 55 17.60 7.35 6.25
CA ASN A 55 17.28 8.64 6.82
C ASN A 55 17.01 8.48 8.32
N ASP A 56 16.94 9.61 9.05
CA ASP A 56 16.73 9.64 10.49
C ASP A 56 15.25 9.83 10.88
N LEU A 57 14.31 9.54 9.97
CA LEU A 57 12.88 9.62 10.30
C LEU A 57 12.50 8.56 11.35
N PRO A 58 11.64 8.91 12.31
CA PRO A 58 11.17 7.96 13.31
C PRO A 58 10.39 6.83 12.63
N LEU A 59 10.89 5.60 12.79
CA LEU A 59 10.23 4.42 12.22
C LEU A 59 8.91 4.13 12.94
N THR A 60 7.90 3.74 12.20
CA THR A 60 6.68 3.13 12.77
C THR A 60 7.04 1.78 13.38
N PRO A 61 6.59 1.42 14.59
CA PRO A 61 6.85 0.10 15.16
C PRO A 61 6.37 -1.05 14.25
N ALA A 62 7.14 -2.13 14.22
CA ALA A 62 6.88 -3.27 13.32
C ALA A 62 5.51 -3.93 13.58
N ASP A 63 5.07 -4.00 14.84
CA ASP A 63 3.75 -4.49 15.23
C ASP A 63 2.62 -3.63 14.64
N LYS A 64 2.80 -2.32 14.56
CA LYS A 64 1.83 -1.41 13.95
C LYS A 64 1.83 -1.54 12.42
N VAL A 65 3.00 -1.69 11.78
CA VAL A 65 3.08 -1.93 10.33
C VAL A 65 2.41 -3.24 9.95
N SER A 66 2.54 -4.28 10.75
CA SER A 66 1.91 -5.58 10.50
C SER A 66 0.46 -5.69 10.99
N GLY A 67 0.05 -4.84 11.93
CA GLY A 67 -1.27 -4.91 12.57
C GLY A 67 -2.27 -3.83 12.14
N TYR A 68 -1.86 -2.88 11.30
CA TYR A 68 -2.70 -1.77 10.85
C TYR A 68 -2.63 -1.65 9.33
N ASN A 69 -3.48 -2.38 8.62
CA ASN A 69 -3.41 -2.55 7.17
C ASN A 69 -4.75 -2.28 6.49
N ASN A 70 -4.69 -1.77 5.25
CA ASN A 70 -5.77 -1.83 4.30
C ASN A 70 -5.47 -2.95 3.30
N PHE A 71 -6.13 -4.09 3.45
CA PHE A 71 -6.03 -5.22 2.52
C PHE A 71 -7.41 -5.89 2.48
N TYR A 72 -8.32 -5.30 1.72
CA TYR A 72 -9.75 -5.58 1.73
C TYR A 72 -10.10 -7.00 1.31
N GLU A 73 -9.18 -7.69 0.64
CA GLU A 73 -9.26 -9.12 0.38
C GLU A 73 -9.35 -9.95 1.68
N PHE A 74 -8.92 -9.38 2.82
CA PHE A 74 -8.96 -10.05 4.14
C PHE A 74 -9.90 -9.39 5.14
N GLY A 75 -10.58 -8.32 4.76
CA GLY A 75 -11.54 -7.60 5.61
C GLY A 75 -11.35 -6.09 5.61
N LEU A 76 -12.31 -5.37 6.20
CA LEU A 76 -12.39 -3.92 6.14
C LEU A 76 -11.72 -3.21 7.32
N ASP A 77 -11.67 -3.85 8.48
CA ASP A 77 -11.00 -3.30 9.65
C ASP A 77 -9.47 -3.39 9.50
N LYS A 78 -8.75 -2.42 10.06
CA LYS A 78 -7.28 -2.36 9.96
C LYS A 78 -6.57 -3.57 10.56
N ALA A 79 -7.22 -4.27 11.49
CA ALA A 79 -6.71 -5.49 12.14
C ALA A 79 -7.06 -6.78 11.38
N ASP A 80 -8.07 -6.76 10.51
CA ASP A 80 -8.55 -7.94 9.79
C ASP A 80 -7.47 -8.63 8.94
N PRO A 81 -6.62 -7.91 8.18
CA PRO A 81 -5.57 -8.56 7.42
C PRO A 81 -4.58 -9.34 8.29
N ALA A 82 -4.23 -8.81 9.46
CA ALA A 82 -3.34 -9.53 10.38
C ALA A 82 -3.97 -10.79 10.95
N ALA A 83 -5.30 -10.77 11.20
CA ALA A 83 -6.04 -11.91 11.71
C ALA A 83 -6.33 -12.97 10.64
N ASN A 84 -6.60 -12.56 9.39
CA ASN A 84 -7.18 -13.44 8.36
C ASN A 84 -6.18 -13.86 7.26
N ALA A 85 -5.06 -13.14 7.07
CA ALA A 85 -4.16 -13.40 5.94
C ALA A 85 -3.32 -14.69 6.07
N GLY A 86 -3.40 -15.39 7.20
CA GLY A 86 -2.71 -16.67 7.39
C GLY A 86 -3.13 -17.78 6.42
N SER A 87 -4.27 -17.64 5.76
CA SER A 87 -4.77 -18.56 4.72
C SER A 87 -4.02 -18.42 3.39
N LEU A 88 -3.36 -17.27 3.13
CA LEU A 88 -2.67 -17.02 1.86
C LEU A 88 -1.41 -17.87 1.72
N LYS A 89 -1.36 -18.69 0.70
CA LYS A 89 -0.19 -19.46 0.31
C LYS A 89 0.73 -18.59 -0.55
N THR A 90 1.89 -18.29 -0.03
CA THR A 90 2.89 -17.43 -0.69
C THR A 90 4.01 -18.21 -1.37
N ASP A 91 4.01 -19.54 -1.24
CA ASP A 91 4.92 -20.49 -1.88
C ASP A 91 4.13 -21.81 -2.18
N PRO A 92 4.15 -22.30 -3.44
CA PRO A 92 4.82 -21.73 -4.61
C PRO A 92 4.15 -20.43 -5.10
N TRP A 93 4.93 -19.55 -5.72
CA TRP A 93 4.44 -18.30 -6.32
C TRP A 93 4.93 -18.12 -7.74
N THR A 94 4.10 -17.51 -8.58
CA THR A 94 4.46 -17.20 -9.97
C THR A 94 4.11 -15.75 -10.29
N LEU A 95 5.08 -14.98 -10.76
CA LEU A 95 4.91 -13.62 -11.27
C LEU A 95 5.18 -13.61 -12.78
N LYS A 96 4.19 -13.19 -13.58
CA LYS A 96 4.29 -13.09 -15.05
C LYS A 96 4.49 -11.65 -15.49
N ILE A 97 5.43 -11.41 -16.40
CA ILE A 97 5.62 -10.14 -17.08
C ILE A 97 5.32 -10.33 -18.56
N SER A 98 4.45 -9.47 -19.12
CA SER A 98 3.90 -9.63 -20.48
C SER A 98 3.48 -8.31 -21.12
N GLY A 99 2.82 -8.36 -22.26
CA GLY A 99 2.30 -7.20 -23.00
C GLY A 99 3.32 -6.61 -23.94
N GLU A 100 3.50 -5.29 -23.94
CA GLU A 100 4.42 -4.54 -24.80
C GLU A 100 5.89 -4.73 -24.35
N VAL A 101 6.37 -5.96 -24.44
CA VAL A 101 7.74 -6.41 -24.10
C VAL A 101 8.28 -7.31 -25.18
N ALA A 102 9.60 -7.25 -25.45
CA ALA A 102 10.25 -8.14 -26.39
C ALA A 102 10.49 -9.53 -25.77
N LYS A 103 10.66 -9.60 -24.43
CA LYS A 103 10.97 -10.84 -23.70
C LYS A 103 9.97 -11.04 -22.55
N PRO A 104 8.83 -11.70 -22.78
CA PRO A 104 7.95 -12.09 -21.66
C PRO A 104 8.71 -12.96 -20.66
N LEU A 105 8.45 -12.73 -19.36
CA LEU A 105 9.13 -13.42 -18.27
C LEU A 105 8.13 -14.12 -17.37
N THR A 106 8.57 -15.22 -16.77
CA THR A 106 7.88 -15.86 -15.65
C THR A 106 8.93 -16.07 -14.56
N LEU A 107 8.66 -15.54 -13.37
CA LEU A 107 9.51 -15.62 -12.20
C LEU A 107 8.81 -16.45 -11.12
N ASP A 108 9.58 -17.28 -10.43
CA ASP A 108 9.10 -17.98 -9.25
C ASP A 108 9.43 -17.21 -7.95
N HIS A 109 9.09 -17.80 -6.81
CA HIS A 109 9.35 -17.21 -5.50
C HIS A 109 10.86 -16.99 -5.25
N ASP A 110 11.71 -17.93 -5.66
CA ASP A 110 13.15 -17.86 -5.46
C ASP A 110 13.78 -16.77 -6.33
N ASP A 111 13.30 -16.62 -7.57
CA ASP A 111 13.73 -15.54 -8.47
C ASP A 111 13.52 -14.16 -7.82
N LEU A 112 12.39 -13.95 -7.12
CA LEU A 112 12.07 -12.67 -6.50
C LEU A 112 13.03 -12.27 -5.37
N THR A 113 13.65 -13.24 -4.73
CA THR A 113 14.52 -13.00 -3.56
C THR A 113 16.00 -13.16 -3.86
N ARG A 114 16.38 -13.92 -4.92
CA ARG A 114 17.78 -14.26 -5.23
C ARG A 114 18.29 -13.64 -6.51
N ARG A 115 17.42 -13.37 -7.48
CA ARG A 115 17.84 -12.86 -8.79
C ARG A 115 18.29 -11.41 -8.77
N PHE A 116 17.77 -10.63 -7.81
CA PHE A 116 18.04 -9.21 -7.66
C PHE A 116 18.76 -8.95 -6.35
N PRO A 117 19.84 -8.14 -6.33
CA PRO A 117 20.39 -7.64 -5.06
C PRO A 117 19.32 -6.88 -4.29
N LEU A 118 19.00 -7.36 -3.10
CA LEU A 118 18.02 -6.71 -2.23
C LEU A 118 18.67 -5.54 -1.48
N GLU A 119 17.88 -4.49 -1.29
CA GLU A 119 18.27 -3.31 -0.54
C GLU A 119 17.16 -2.85 0.40
N GLU A 120 17.53 -2.38 1.58
CA GLU A 120 16.59 -1.73 2.51
C GLU A 120 16.45 -0.25 2.15
N ARG A 121 15.20 0.21 2.11
CA ARG A 121 14.84 1.61 1.89
C ARG A 121 13.87 2.09 2.93
N ILE A 122 14.23 3.13 3.66
CA ILE A 122 13.36 3.78 4.63
C ILE A 122 12.48 4.78 3.89
N TYR A 123 11.20 4.43 3.72
CA TYR A 123 10.26 5.25 2.98
C TYR A 123 9.11 5.74 3.85
N ARG A 124 8.69 7.00 3.61
CA ARG A 124 7.38 7.46 4.04
C ARG A 124 6.30 6.71 3.27
N MET A 125 5.22 6.37 3.95
CA MET A 125 3.99 5.84 3.37
C MET A 125 2.83 6.71 3.83
N ARG A 126 1.99 7.15 2.89
CA ARG A 126 0.84 8.00 3.14
C ARG A 126 -0.43 7.34 2.61
N CYS A 127 -1.37 7.06 3.50
CA CYS A 127 -2.67 6.57 3.09
C CYS A 127 -3.59 7.74 2.69
N VAL A 128 -4.45 7.52 1.71
CA VAL A 128 -5.49 8.50 1.33
C VAL A 128 -6.41 8.84 2.51
N GLU A 129 -6.56 7.96 3.49
CA GLU A 129 -7.32 8.15 4.73
C GLU A 129 -6.63 9.08 5.77
N ALA A 130 -5.67 9.89 5.34
CA ALA A 130 -4.98 10.89 6.16
C ALA A 130 -4.21 10.33 7.36
N TRP A 131 -3.57 9.17 7.20
CA TRP A 131 -2.58 8.65 8.14
C TRP A 131 -1.29 8.23 7.41
N SER A 132 -0.19 8.17 8.14
CA SER A 132 1.13 7.89 7.58
C SER A 132 1.98 7.00 8.48
N MET A 133 2.98 6.38 7.86
CA MET A 133 4.00 5.56 8.48
C MET A 133 5.37 5.87 7.86
N VAL A 134 6.44 5.49 8.56
CA VAL A 134 7.79 5.38 8.01
C VAL A 134 8.23 3.94 8.15
N VAL A 135 8.55 3.27 7.04
CA VAL A 135 8.72 1.82 6.99
C VAL A 135 10.01 1.44 6.28
N PRO A 136 10.86 0.57 6.88
CA PRO A 136 12.07 0.04 6.25
C PRO A 136 11.70 -1.15 5.35
N TRP A 137 11.40 -0.88 4.09
CA TRP A 137 11.08 -1.88 3.09
C TRP A 137 12.35 -2.52 2.54
N ILE A 138 12.28 -3.82 2.21
CA ILE A 138 13.36 -4.55 1.56
C ILE A 138 12.87 -5.04 0.20
N GLY A 139 13.65 -4.75 -0.83
CA GLY A 139 13.29 -5.13 -2.18
C GLY A 139 14.33 -4.71 -3.21
N PHE A 140 13.90 -4.60 -4.45
CA PHE A 140 14.72 -4.18 -5.58
C PHE A 140 13.96 -3.20 -6.48
N PRO A 141 14.65 -2.28 -7.19
CA PRO A 141 13.99 -1.32 -8.07
C PRO A 141 13.21 -2.01 -9.19
N LEU A 142 11.95 -1.61 -9.41
CA LEU A 142 11.09 -2.18 -10.47
C LEU A 142 11.73 -2.09 -11.86
N HIS A 143 12.44 -0.99 -12.16
CA HIS A 143 13.07 -0.82 -13.47
C HIS A 143 14.07 -1.93 -13.80
N LYS A 144 14.74 -2.55 -12.82
CA LYS A 144 15.64 -3.67 -13.04
C LYS A 144 14.90 -4.91 -13.56
N LEU A 145 13.69 -5.16 -13.05
CA LEU A 145 12.83 -6.24 -13.53
C LEU A 145 12.30 -5.94 -14.94
N LEU A 146 11.80 -4.72 -15.15
CA LEU A 146 11.26 -4.32 -16.46
C LEU A 146 12.33 -4.32 -17.55
N ALA A 147 13.57 -3.94 -17.22
CA ALA A 147 14.68 -3.97 -18.16
C ALA A 147 14.97 -5.39 -18.70
N LEU A 148 14.77 -6.43 -17.87
CA LEU A 148 14.93 -7.83 -18.32
C LEU A 148 13.85 -8.25 -19.32
N ALA A 149 12.66 -7.65 -19.24
CA ALA A 149 11.56 -7.91 -20.15
C ALA A 149 11.67 -7.14 -21.48
N GLU A 150 12.58 -6.17 -21.56
CA GLU A 150 12.81 -5.32 -22.72
C GLU A 150 11.53 -4.63 -23.23
N PRO A 151 11.06 -3.57 -22.56
CA PRO A 151 9.87 -2.82 -22.99
C PRO A 151 9.98 -2.35 -24.43
N THR A 152 8.94 -2.54 -25.25
CA THR A 152 8.89 -2.02 -26.61
C THR A 152 8.63 -0.51 -26.61
N SER A 153 8.85 0.16 -27.74
CA SER A 153 8.53 1.59 -27.91
C SER A 153 7.05 1.92 -27.73
N ASN A 154 6.18 0.91 -27.82
CA ASN A 154 4.74 1.03 -27.64
C ASN A 154 4.32 1.05 -26.17
N ALA A 155 5.15 0.56 -25.26
CA ALA A 155 4.87 0.56 -23.83
C ALA A 155 4.75 2.01 -23.31
N LYS A 156 3.61 2.35 -22.73
CA LYS A 156 3.33 3.67 -22.12
C LYS A 156 2.94 3.55 -20.66
N TYR A 157 2.39 2.42 -20.27
CA TYR A 157 1.90 2.14 -18.93
C TYR A 157 2.30 0.74 -18.49
N VAL A 158 2.25 0.53 -17.18
CA VAL A 158 2.45 -0.77 -16.54
C VAL A 158 1.22 -1.07 -15.70
N ALA A 159 0.54 -2.15 -16.01
CA ALA A 159 -0.61 -2.68 -15.28
C ALA A 159 -0.16 -3.80 -14.34
N PHE A 160 -0.72 -3.85 -13.15
CA PHE A 160 -0.45 -4.85 -12.12
C PHE A 160 -1.74 -5.53 -11.69
N GLU A 161 -1.65 -6.80 -11.31
CA GLU A 161 -2.78 -7.59 -10.83
C GLU A 161 -2.40 -8.42 -9.61
N THR A 162 -3.25 -8.36 -8.57
CA THR A 162 -3.18 -9.23 -7.39
C THR A 162 -3.70 -10.62 -7.73
N ILE A 163 -3.24 -11.64 -7.02
CA ILE A 163 -3.79 -12.99 -7.14
C ILE A 163 -5.31 -13.00 -6.91
N TYR A 164 -6.03 -13.75 -7.76
CA TYR A 164 -7.44 -14.07 -7.52
C TYR A 164 -7.53 -15.46 -6.91
N ALA A 165 -7.77 -15.52 -5.61
CA ALA A 165 -7.81 -16.74 -4.83
C ALA A 165 -8.90 -16.63 -3.73
N PRO A 166 -10.19 -16.64 -4.10
CA PRO A 166 -11.29 -16.41 -3.17
C PRO A 166 -11.35 -17.43 -2.02
N GLU A 167 -10.82 -18.64 -2.22
CA GLU A 167 -10.70 -19.66 -1.18
C GLU A 167 -9.66 -19.33 -0.10
N GLN A 168 -8.75 -18.39 -0.38
CA GLN A 168 -7.70 -17.92 0.53
C GLN A 168 -7.92 -16.48 0.99
N MET A 169 -8.73 -15.73 0.24
CA MET A 169 -8.99 -14.30 0.42
C MET A 169 -10.50 -14.05 0.54
N PRO A 170 -11.07 -14.09 1.75
CA PRO A 170 -12.52 -14.03 1.95
C PRO A 170 -13.20 -12.79 1.37
N GLY A 171 -12.52 -11.66 1.30
CA GLY A 171 -13.05 -10.44 0.68
C GLY A 171 -13.22 -10.53 -0.83
N GLN A 172 -12.53 -11.45 -1.50
CA GLN A 172 -12.74 -11.73 -2.92
C GLN A 172 -13.98 -12.61 -3.17
N GLN A 173 -14.42 -13.33 -2.14
CA GLN A 173 -15.59 -14.20 -2.19
C GLN A 173 -16.89 -13.46 -1.86
N ASP A 174 -16.82 -12.59 -0.85
CA ASP A 174 -17.97 -11.87 -0.33
C ASP A 174 -17.82 -10.36 -0.53
N ARG A 175 -18.78 -9.78 -1.26
CA ARG A 175 -18.79 -8.35 -1.58
C ARG A 175 -18.85 -7.45 -0.32
N PHE A 176 -19.53 -7.89 0.74
CA PHE A 176 -19.62 -7.09 1.97
C PHE A 176 -18.30 -7.13 2.74
N ILE A 177 -17.64 -8.28 2.83
CA ILE A 177 -16.32 -8.44 3.45
C ILE A 177 -15.26 -7.68 2.65
N GLY A 178 -15.33 -7.73 1.32
CA GLY A 178 -14.36 -7.10 0.40
C GLY A 178 -14.64 -5.64 0.04
N GLY A 179 -15.54 -4.96 0.76
CA GLY A 179 -15.80 -3.52 0.58
C GLY A 179 -16.49 -3.14 -0.73
N GLY A 180 -17.14 -4.09 -1.41
CA GLY A 180 -17.85 -3.84 -2.67
C GLY A 180 -16.95 -3.72 -3.89
N LEU A 181 -15.64 -3.91 -3.75
CA LEU A 181 -14.69 -3.82 -4.84
C LEU A 181 -14.85 -4.97 -5.83
N LYS A 182 -14.41 -4.72 -7.07
CA LYS A 182 -14.26 -5.78 -8.08
C LYS A 182 -12.86 -6.37 -7.96
N TYR A 183 -12.80 -7.68 -7.80
CA TYR A 183 -11.54 -8.43 -7.75
C TYR A 183 -11.28 -9.19 -9.06
N PRO A 184 -10.00 -9.52 -9.42
CA PRO A 184 -8.79 -9.22 -8.66
C PRO A 184 -8.53 -7.71 -8.54
N TYR A 185 -7.82 -7.30 -7.49
CA TYR A 185 -7.35 -5.91 -7.37
C TYR A 185 -6.36 -5.61 -8.47
N VAL A 186 -6.56 -4.48 -9.17
CA VAL A 186 -5.70 -4.03 -10.26
C VAL A 186 -5.21 -2.61 -10.01
N GLU A 187 -3.98 -2.36 -10.46
CA GLU A 187 -3.33 -1.06 -10.37
C GLU A 187 -2.53 -0.73 -11.63
N GLY A 188 -2.18 0.56 -11.78
CA GLY A 188 -1.41 1.02 -12.91
C GLY A 188 -0.49 2.17 -12.59
N LEU A 189 0.60 2.23 -13.34
CA LEU A 189 1.56 3.34 -13.36
C LEU A 189 1.80 3.76 -14.82
N ARG A 190 2.22 5.01 -15.03
CA ARG A 190 2.91 5.38 -16.26
C ARG A 190 4.25 4.65 -16.31
N LEU A 191 4.77 4.41 -17.52
CA LEU A 191 6.06 3.72 -17.67
C LEU A 191 7.21 4.49 -17.01
N ASP A 192 7.25 5.82 -17.12
CA ASP A 192 8.28 6.64 -16.47
C ASP A 192 8.21 6.60 -14.94
N GLU A 193 7.01 6.49 -14.35
CA GLU A 193 6.82 6.27 -12.90
C GLU A 193 7.31 4.87 -12.49
N ALA A 194 7.01 3.86 -13.29
CA ALA A 194 7.46 2.48 -13.04
C ALA A 194 8.98 2.31 -13.20
N MET A 195 9.58 3.06 -14.12
CA MET A 195 11.04 3.09 -14.36
C MET A 195 11.80 3.99 -13.39
N HIS A 196 11.10 4.78 -12.56
CA HIS A 196 11.74 5.68 -11.62
C HIS A 196 12.50 4.91 -10.53
N PRO A 197 13.72 5.33 -10.13
CA PRO A 197 14.52 4.61 -9.13
C PRO A 197 13.83 4.40 -7.77
N LEU A 198 12.91 5.29 -7.38
CA LEU A 198 12.15 5.17 -6.13
C LEU A 198 11.09 4.07 -6.15
N THR A 199 10.64 3.61 -7.33
CA THR A 199 9.62 2.56 -7.44
C THR A 199 10.23 1.20 -7.12
N LEU A 200 9.73 0.54 -6.06
CA LEU A 200 10.32 -0.64 -5.47
C LEU A 200 9.37 -1.85 -5.57
N MET A 201 9.90 -2.96 -6.10
CA MET A 201 9.34 -4.30 -5.88
C MET A 201 9.83 -4.78 -4.53
N THR A 202 8.90 -4.98 -3.62
CA THR A 202 9.19 -5.21 -2.20
C THR A 202 8.87 -6.65 -1.83
N VAL A 203 9.84 -7.33 -1.23
CA VAL A 203 9.75 -8.74 -0.78
C VAL A 203 9.97 -8.89 0.72
N GLY A 204 10.32 -7.79 1.41
CA GLY A 204 10.59 -7.82 2.84
C GLY A 204 10.32 -6.50 3.56
N VAL A 205 10.30 -6.60 4.88
CA VAL A 205 10.12 -5.48 5.82
C VAL A 205 10.80 -5.81 7.15
N TYR A 206 11.42 -4.85 7.81
CA TYR A 206 12.13 -5.02 9.10
C TYR A 206 13.10 -6.22 9.11
N GLY A 207 13.92 -6.37 8.08
CA GLY A 207 14.94 -7.42 8.01
C GLY A 207 14.43 -8.82 7.62
N LYS A 208 13.12 -8.99 7.37
CA LYS A 208 12.48 -10.29 7.12
C LYS A 208 11.62 -10.27 5.86
N ALA A 209 11.34 -11.45 5.31
CA ALA A 209 10.37 -11.62 4.24
C ALA A 209 9.00 -11.04 4.64
N LEU A 210 8.28 -10.51 3.66
CA LEU A 210 6.94 -9.92 3.88
C LEU A 210 6.01 -10.94 4.53
N PRO A 211 5.28 -10.56 5.58
CA PRO A 211 4.17 -11.37 6.03
C PRO A 211 2.94 -11.18 5.12
N PRO A 212 2.01 -12.16 5.07
CA PRO A 212 0.84 -12.12 4.20
C PRO A 212 0.03 -10.83 4.28
N GLN A 213 -0.26 -10.32 5.47
CA GLN A 213 -1.02 -9.08 5.68
C GLN A 213 -0.35 -7.82 5.13
N ASN A 214 0.96 -7.86 4.89
CA ASN A 214 1.70 -6.77 4.26
C ASN A 214 1.87 -6.95 2.74
N GLY A 215 1.26 -7.99 2.15
CA GLY A 215 1.22 -8.19 0.71
C GLY A 215 2.26 -9.16 0.16
N ALA A 216 2.64 -10.18 0.97
CA ALA A 216 3.54 -11.26 0.54
C ALA A 216 3.04 -11.97 -0.73
N PRO A 217 3.97 -12.62 -1.48
CA PRO A 217 5.41 -12.60 -1.31
C PRO A 217 6.06 -11.37 -1.93
N VAL A 218 5.32 -10.63 -2.77
CA VAL A 218 5.81 -9.44 -3.47
C VAL A 218 4.72 -8.40 -3.63
N ARG A 219 5.10 -7.15 -3.35
CA ARG A 219 4.24 -5.98 -3.51
C ARG A 219 4.97 -4.81 -4.14
N LEU A 220 4.20 -3.80 -4.57
CA LEU A 220 4.71 -2.54 -5.07
C LEU A 220 4.77 -1.49 -3.96
N ILE A 221 5.84 -0.66 -3.94
CA ILE A 221 5.91 0.58 -3.18
C ILE A 221 6.28 1.72 -4.12
N VAL A 222 5.46 2.77 -4.10
CA VAL A 222 5.65 4.03 -4.83
C VAL A 222 5.53 5.15 -3.81
N PRO A 223 6.62 5.59 -3.16
CA PRO A 223 6.57 6.33 -1.90
C PRO A 223 5.95 7.74 -2.02
N TRP A 224 5.90 8.33 -3.21
CA TRP A 224 5.30 9.64 -3.44
C TRP A 224 3.80 9.62 -3.76
N LYS A 225 3.22 8.40 -3.88
CA LYS A 225 1.80 8.18 -4.16
C LYS A 225 1.07 7.69 -2.92
N TYR A 226 -0.25 7.87 -2.90
CA TYR A 226 -1.08 7.29 -1.86
C TYR A 226 -0.94 5.76 -1.80
N GLY A 227 -1.03 5.21 -0.59
CA GLY A 227 -0.73 3.81 -0.29
C GLY A 227 -1.52 2.77 -1.09
N PHE A 228 -2.71 3.11 -1.61
CA PHE A 228 -3.50 2.20 -2.42
C PHE A 228 -2.84 1.88 -3.79
N LYS A 229 -1.92 2.72 -4.28
CA LYS A 229 -1.10 2.42 -5.46
C LYS A 229 -0.11 1.27 -5.20
N GLY A 230 0.18 0.98 -3.94
CA GLY A 230 1.06 -0.10 -3.53
C GLY A 230 0.37 -1.46 -3.55
N ILE A 231 -0.01 -1.93 -4.73
CA ILE A 231 -0.66 -3.23 -4.94
C ILE A 231 0.14 -4.37 -4.30
N LYS A 232 -0.58 -5.35 -3.73
CA LYS A 232 -0.07 -6.44 -2.90
C LYS A 232 -0.23 -7.79 -3.61
N SER A 233 0.59 -8.77 -3.22
CA SER A 233 0.48 -10.17 -3.67
C SER A 233 0.35 -10.28 -5.20
N ILE A 234 1.31 -9.64 -5.90
CA ILE A 234 1.28 -9.44 -7.35
C ILE A 234 1.58 -10.76 -8.07
N VAL A 235 0.76 -11.11 -9.05
CA VAL A 235 0.96 -12.27 -9.95
C VAL A 235 1.17 -11.88 -11.41
N SER A 236 0.81 -10.62 -11.78
CA SER A 236 0.92 -10.16 -13.17
C SER A 236 1.40 -8.72 -13.23
N ILE A 237 2.36 -8.49 -14.14
CA ILE A 237 2.82 -7.18 -14.59
C ILE A 237 2.68 -7.16 -16.10
N LYS A 238 1.84 -6.26 -16.64
CA LYS A 238 1.60 -6.17 -18.07
C LYS A 238 1.91 -4.76 -18.56
N LEU A 239 2.83 -4.64 -19.51
CA LEU A 239 3.09 -3.36 -20.17
C LEU A 239 2.03 -3.12 -21.25
N THR A 240 1.50 -1.89 -21.31
CA THR A 240 0.38 -1.54 -22.20
C THR A 240 0.61 -0.21 -22.91
N ARG A 241 -0.05 -0.03 -24.05
CA ARG A 241 -0.14 1.25 -24.77
C ARG A 241 -1.11 2.20 -24.08
N GLU A 242 -2.26 1.64 -23.72
CA GLU A 242 -3.36 2.38 -23.15
C GLU A 242 -3.26 2.38 -21.61
N ARG A 243 -3.78 3.46 -21.01
CA ARG A 243 -3.87 3.59 -19.56
C ARG A 243 -4.73 2.46 -19.00
N PRO A 244 -4.18 1.61 -18.10
CA PRO A 244 -4.95 0.52 -17.53
C PRO A 244 -5.97 1.05 -16.51
N PRO A 245 -7.07 0.32 -16.28
CA PRO A 245 -7.97 0.61 -15.17
C PRO A 245 -7.28 0.35 -13.85
N THR A 246 -7.74 1.05 -12.79
CA THR A 246 -7.33 0.80 -11.41
C THR A 246 -8.56 0.59 -10.54
N THR A 247 -8.46 -0.29 -9.54
CA THR A 247 -9.62 -0.75 -8.76
C THR A 247 -10.38 0.40 -8.11
N TRP A 248 -9.68 1.31 -7.41
CA TRP A 248 -10.34 2.42 -6.74
C TRP A 248 -10.90 3.46 -7.70
N ASN A 249 -10.23 3.75 -8.83
CA ASN A 249 -10.77 4.66 -9.84
C ASN A 249 -12.04 4.08 -10.49
N LEU A 250 -12.09 2.75 -10.71
CA LEU A 250 -13.32 2.09 -11.19
C LEU A 250 -14.46 2.13 -10.18
N ALA A 251 -14.14 2.07 -8.87
CA ALA A 251 -15.14 2.05 -7.81
C ALA A 251 -15.71 3.45 -7.51
N ALA A 252 -14.86 4.49 -7.51
CA ALA A 252 -15.23 5.86 -7.18
C ALA A 252 -14.28 6.86 -7.91
N PRO A 253 -14.50 7.12 -9.20
CA PRO A 253 -13.61 7.93 -10.03
C PRO A 253 -13.47 9.38 -9.55
N ASP A 254 -14.50 9.91 -8.89
CA ASP A 254 -14.49 11.28 -8.34
C ASP A 254 -13.70 11.39 -7.03
N GLU A 255 -13.33 10.25 -6.42
CA GLU A 255 -12.59 10.21 -5.16
C GLU A 255 -11.14 9.73 -5.34
N TYR A 256 -10.88 8.86 -6.34
CA TYR A 256 -9.60 8.17 -6.53
C TYR A 256 -9.12 8.30 -7.98
N GLY A 257 -8.19 9.20 -8.18
CA GLY A 257 -7.57 9.40 -9.49
C GLY A 257 -6.56 8.31 -9.86
N PHE A 258 -6.20 8.28 -11.15
CA PHE A 258 -5.21 7.33 -11.66
C PHE A 258 -3.82 7.57 -11.10
N TYR A 259 -3.39 8.83 -11.04
CA TYR A 259 -2.04 9.19 -10.60
C TYR A 259 -1.88 8.96 -9.09
N ALA A 260 -2.88 9.35 -8.30
CA ALA A 260 -2.91 9.21 -6.85
C ALA A 260 -1.63 9.72 -6.16
N ASN A 261 -1.07 10.81 -6.67
CA ASN A 261 0.07 11.49 -6.05
C ASN A 261 -0.37 12.14 -4.73
N VAL A 262 0.43 12.03 -3.69
CA VAL A 262 0.15 12.71 -2.43
C VAL A 262 0.16 14.21 -2.64
N ASN A 263 -0.99 14.86 -2.45
CA ASN A 263 -1.16 16.28 -2.68
C ASN A 263 -1.97 16.93 -1.55
N PRO A 264 -1.36 17.75 -0.68
CA PRO A 264 -2.06 18.42 0.42
C PRO A 264 -3.06 19.50 -0.03
N HIS A 265 -3.05 19.87 -1.32
CA HIS A 265 -3.89 20.93 -1.89
C HIS A 265 -5.13 20.40 -2.63
N VAL A 266 -5.29 19.08 -2.68
CA VAL A 266 -6.45 18.40 -3.27
C VAL A 266 -7.06 17.51 -2.21
N ASP A 267 -8.15 17.98 -1.61
CA ASP A 267 -8.85 17.25 -0.57
C ASP A 267 -9.62 16.04 -1.15
N HIS A 268 -9.77 15.01 -0.36
CA HIS A 268 -10.73 13.96 -0.64
C HIS A 268 -12.15 14.53 -0.39
N PRO A 269 -13.20 14.14 -1.14
CA PRO A 269 -14.55 14.67 -0.95
C PRO A 269 -15.10 14.58 0.48
N ARG A 270 -14.56 13.67 1.29
CA ARG A 270 -15.04 13.40 2.66
C ARG A 270 -14.10 13.91 3.77
N TRP A 271 -12.84 14.25 3.49
CA TRP A 271 -11.87 14.75 4.48
C TRP A 271 -10.74 15.55 3.83
N SER A 272 -10.07 16.36 4.64
CA SER A 272 -8.92 17.14 4.19
C SER A 272 -7.65 16.30 4.09
N GLN A 273 -6.83 16.59 3.06
CA GLN A 273 -5.52 16.02 2.85
C GLN A 273 -4.37 16.90 3.36
N ALA A 274 -4.69 18.09 3.91
CA ALA A 274 -3.67 19.06 4.34
C ALA A 274 -2.80 18.56 5.50
N THR A 275 -3.33 17.65 6.34
CA THR A 275 -2.59 17.07 7.47
C THR A 275 -2.76 15.56 7.52
N GLU A 276 -1.83 14.89 8.20
CA GLU A 276 -1.83 13.45 8.39
C GLU A 276 -1.56 13.06 9.84
N ARG A 277 -2.14 11.94 10.26
CA ARG A 277 -1.85 11.31 11.53
C ARG A 277 -0.67 10.35 11.36
N PHE A 278 0.46 10.65 11.97
CA PHE A 278 1.60 9.73 11.99
C PHE A 278 1.36 8.58 12.97
N ILE A 279 1.57 7.35 12.51
CA ILE A 279 1.48 6.14 13.33
C ILE A 279 2.87 5.84 13.90
N GLY A 280 3.17 6.46 15.04
CA GLY A 280 4.44 6.30 15.77
C GLY A 280 4.34 5.31 16.92
N SER A 281 5.32 5.36 17.83
CA SER A 281 5.40 4.51 19.04
C SER A 281 4.40 4.88 20.12
N GLY A 282 3.76 6.06 20.05
CA GLY A 282 2.78 6.54 21.02
C GLY A 282 1.52 5.68 21.11
N GLY A 283 0.86 5.74 22.27
CA GLY A 283 -0.43 5.07 22.52
C GLY A 283 -1.62 5.85 21.91
N ILE A 284 -2.83 5.40 22.27
CA ILE A 284 -4.12 5.95 21.78
C ILE A 284 -4.26 7.45 22.04
N LEU A 285 -3.70 7.95 23.13
CA LEU A 285 -3.78 9.36 23.53
C LEU A 285 -2.68 10.23 22.88
N ASP A 286 -1.67 9.63 22.26
CA ASP A 286 -0.57 10.34 21.60
C ASP A 286 -0.81 10.36 20.06
N VAL A 287 -1.77 11.19 19.67
CA VAL A 287 -2.10 11.39 18.24
C VAL A 287 -1.19 12.49 17.68
N GLN A 288 -0.12 12.07 17.03
CA GLN A 288 0.78 12.99 16.34
C GLN A 288 0.20 13.35 14.98
N ARG A 289 -0.17 14.64 14.79
CA ARG A 289 -0.56 15.17 13.48
C ARG A 289 0.55 16.07 12.94
N GLN A 290 0.78 15.95 11.64
CA GLN A 290 1.78 16.74 10.94
C GLN A 290 1.22 17.22 9.59
N PRO A 291 1.77 18.30 9.00
CA PRO A 291 1.43 18.71 7.65
C PRO A 291 1.76 17.62 6.64
N THR A 292 0.86 17.40 5.68
CA THR A 292 1.13 16.52 4.54
C THR A 292 2.08 17.22 3.57
N LEU A 293 3.11 16.52 3.13
CA LEU A 293 4.07 17.03 2.17
C LEU A 293 3.65 16.67 0.73
N LEU A 294 3.79 17.61 -0.19
CA LEU A 294 3.56 17.34 -1.62
C LEU A 294 4.45 16.17 -2.08
N PHE A 295 3.89 15.26 -2.86
CA PHE A 295 4.54 13.99 -3.23
C PHE A 295 5.11 13.23 -2.02
N ASN A 296 4.44 13.33 -0.87
CA ASN A 296 4.88 12.70 0.39
C ASN A 296 6.33 13.04 0.80
N GLY A 297 6.81 14.22 0.39
CA GLY A 297 8.17 14.70 0.64
C GLY A 297 9.23 14.27 -0.38
N TYR A 298 8.82 13.71 -1.52
CA TYR A 298 9.72 13.29 -2.61
C TYR A 298 9.67 14.23 -3.82
N ALA A 299 9.23 15.49 -3.62
CA ALA A 299 9.03 16.44 -4.71
C ALA A 299 10.31 16.70 -5.53
N GLU A 300 11.48 16.81 -4.89
CA GLU A 300 12.75 17.03 -5.57
C GLU A 300 13.08 15.91 -6.57
N GLN A 301 12.71 14.68 -6.25
CA GLN A 301 13.00 13.52 -7.07
C GLN A 301 11.99 13.30 -8.19
N VAL A 302 10.71 13.66 -7.97
CA VAL A 302 9.61 13.19 -8.85
C VAL A 302 8.80 14.30 -9.50
N ALA A 303 8.86 15.56 -9.04
CA ALA A 303 8.02 16.62 -9.60
C ALA A 303 8.23 16.84 -11.11
N SER A 304 9.44 16.57 -11.61
CA SER A 304 9.76 16.69 -13.03
C SER A 304 8.95 15.72 -13.91
N LEU A 305 8.51 14.57 -13.40
CA LEU A 305 7.66 13.61 -14.12
C LEU A 305 6.28 14.18 -14.45
N TYR A 306 5.83 15.18 -13.69
CA TYR A 306 4.49 15.76 -13.78
C TYR A 306 4.50 17.17 -14.36
N ARG A 307 5.63 17.60 -14.95
CA ARG A 307 5.72 18.94 -15.56
C ARG A 307 4.68 19.11 -16.67
N GLY A 308 3.86 20.15 -16.57
CA GLY A 308 2.78 20.43 -17.52
C GLY A 308 1.46 19.72 -17.23
N LEU A 309 1.38 18.90 -16.19
CA LEU A 309 0.11 18.33 -15.71
C LEU A 309 -0.50 19.21 -14.62
N ASP A 310 -1.77 19.53 -14.72
CA ASP A 310 -2.52 20.08 -13.59
C ASP A 310 -2.76 18.96 -12.56
N LEU A 311 -2.13 19.10 -11.39
CA LEU A 311 -2.21 18.11 -10.32
C LEU A 311 -3.53 18.17 -9.54
N ARG A 312 -4.42 19.12 -9.82
CA ARG A 312 -5.78 19.16 -9.25
C ARG A 312 -6.75 18.34 -10.08
N GLU A 313 -6.57 18.35 -11.41
CA GLU A 313 -7.36 17.54 -12.35
C GLU A 313 -6.80 16.11 -12.47
N ASN A 314 -5.48 15.96 -12.33
CA ASN A 314 -4.75 14.69 -12.46
C ASN A 314 -4.30 14.17 -11.08
N PHE A 315 -5.25 13.89 -10.23
CA PHE A 315 -5.03 13.32 -8.88
C PHE A 315 -5.06 11.78 -8.85
#